data_9c8298923cb14e73b194bd21eaf8764c
#
_entry.id   9c8298923cb14e73b194bd21eaf8764c
#
_cell.length_a   1.000
_cell.length_b   1.000
_cell.length_c   1.000
_cell.angle_alpha   90.00
_cell.angle_beta   90.00
_cell.angle_gamma   90.00
#
_symmetry.space_group_name_H-M   'P 1'
#
loop_
_entity.id
_entity.type
_entity.pdbx_description
1 polymer ?
#
loop_
_entity_poly.entity_id
_entity_poly.type
_entity_poly.pdbx_seq_one_letter_code
_entity_poly.pdbx_strand_id
1 'polypeptide(L)'
;MPTRRSFLSLVTAATAWHALVARAQERFSPFVGSNPDSVQRMVELAAPRSGETVIDLGSGDGRIVFAALEGRPGVRGLGVDINAELVQKSNAAAKAKGLGDRVRFVHQNAFDADLGRADVIFMWLFPELMRLLRPKILAQARPGTRVVTSTWDLGTWQPDAVDDLGGTAPAVRKWLVPARLEGAWDWELQLRGRTHRFSALFEQRMQQAEGATRVGNRREIFQNVIVRGEAVQFSLRMTLSGAGYTQLAFVGRVRGDTMEGTVDAAIPMASDDDDTAMEHVRMPWLARRTTTIGYFAPTGTNIS
;
A
#
# COMPACT_ATOMS: atom_id res chain seq x y z
N MET A 1 29.48 41.66 -5.15
CA MET A 1 30.11 40.33 -5.51
C MET A 1 30.43 39.61 -4.21
N PRO A 2 29.87 38.42 -3.93
CA PRO A 2 30.19 37.66 -2.72
C PRO A 2 31.60 37.14 -2.85
N THR A 3 32.38 37.33 -1.82
CA THR A 3 33.79 36.97 -1.76
C THR A 3 34.00 35.46 -1.71
N ARG A 4 35.05 34.92 -2.30
CA ARG A 4 35.46 33.50 -2.29
C ARG A 4 35.38 32.82 -0.91
N ARG A 5 35.53 33.58 0.18
CA ARG A 5 35.43 33.10 1.57
C ARG A 5 34.00 32.73 1.97
N SER A 6 32.98 33.39 1.45
CA SER A 6 31.55 33.06 1.76
C SER A 6 31.08 31.80 1.08
N PHE A 7 31.66 31.40 -0.07
CA PHE A 7 31.33 30.17 -0.77
C PHE A 7 31.94 28.92 -0.08
N LEU A 8 33.16 29.05 0.44
CA LEU A 8 33.78 27.95 1.17
C LEU A 8 33.10 27.66 2.51
N SER A 9 32.57 28.66 3.20
CA SER A 9 31.85 28.45 4.46
C SER A 9 30.47 27.82 4.26
N LEU A 10 29.79 28.05 3.14
CA LEU A 10 28.52 27.41 2.80
C LEU A 10 28.68 25.94 2.41
N VAL A 11 29.75 25.58 1.70
CA VAL A 11 30.05 24.21 1.31
C VAL A 11 30.44 23.37 2.53
N THR A 12 31.22 23.94 3.44
CA THR A 12 31.62 23.23 4.69
C THR A 12 30.45 23.05 5.67
N ALA A 13 29.51 23.98 5.73
CA ALA A 13 28.32 23.85 6.57
C ALA A 13 27.34 22.78 6.02
N ALA A 14 27.17 22.70 4.70
CA ALA A 14 26.32 21.70 4.06
C ALA A 14 26.91 20.28 4.25
N THR A 15 28.20 20.09 4.11
CA THR A 15 28.87 18.78 4.33
C THR A 15 28.83 18.35 5.80
N ALA A 16 28.97 19.30 6.73
CA ALA A 16 28.87 19.02 8.16
C ALA A 16 27.44 18.63 8.57
N TRP A 17 26.42 19.25 8.00
CA TRP A 17 25.02 18.91 8.23
C TRP A 17 24.69 17.50 7.74
N HIS A 18 25.11 17.13 6.52
CA HIS A 18 24.91 15.79 5.99
C HIS A 18 25.62 14.72 6.81
N ALA A 19 26.85 15.00 7.29
CA ALA A 19 27.59 14.09 8.16
C ALA A 19 26.93 13.93 9.55
N LEU A 20 26.29 14.99 10.07
CA LEU A 20 25.60 14.96 11.35
C LEU A 20 24.29 14.15 11.25
N VAL A 21 23.55 14.33 10.15
CA VAL A 21 22.33 13.58 9.86
C VAL A 21 22.65 12.11 9.63
N ALA A 22 23.72 11.79 8.88
CA ALA A 22 24.18 10.43 8.66
C ALA A 22 24.57 9.74 9.99
N ARG A 23 25.34 10.42 10.86
CA ARG A 23 25.70 9.90 12.19
C ARG A 23 24.51 9.72 13.12
N ALA A 24 23.50 10.59 13.05
CA ALA A 24 22.28 10.43 13.81
C ALA A 24 21.51 9.17 13.37
N GLN A 25 21.47 8.91 12.08
CA GLN A 25 20.76 7.77 11.50
C GLN A 25 21.47 6.44 11.76
N GLU A 26 22.83 6.39 11.74
CA GLU A 26 23.60 5.24 12.20
C GLU A 26 23.35 4.90 13.68
N ARG A 27 23.07 5.88 14.51
CA ARG A 27 22.69 5.67 15.92
C ARG A 27 21.30 5.10 16.10
N PHE A 28 20.36 5.40 15.17
CA PHE A 28 18.96 4.95 15.26
C PHE A 28 18.73 3.58 14.62
N SER A 29 19.59 3.12 13.72
CA SER A 29 19.45 1.80 13.09
C SER A 29 20.84 1.23 12.78
N PRO A 30 21.59 0.72 13.80
CA PRO A 30 22.83 0.03 13.55
C PRO A 30 22.58 -1.20 12.66
N PHE A 31 23.57 -1.55 11.83
CA PHE A 31 23.49 -2.76 11.03
C PHE A 31 23.40 -4.00 11.93
N VAL A 32 22.29 -4.70 11.84
CA VAL A 32 22.07 -6.01 12.45
C VAL A 32 21.80 -6.98 11.31
N GLY A 33 22.71 -7.92 11.09
CA GLY A 33 22.57 -8.90 10.02
C GLY A 33 21.33 -9.77 10.24
N SER A 34 20.44 -9.77 9.26
CA SER A 34 19.21 -10.58 9.28
C SER A 34 19.53 -12.08 9.30
N ASN A 35 18.80 -12.85 10.11
CA ASN A 35 18.90 -14.31 10.15
C ASN A 35 18.52 -14.89 8.77
N PRO A 36 19.26 -15.83 8.18
CA PRO A 36 18.98 -16.45 6.89
C PRO A 36 17.54 -17.02 6.79
N ASP A 37 17.04 -17.69 7.82
CA ASP A 37 15.68 -18.26 7.84
C ASP A 37 14.62 -17.16 7.75
N SER A 38 14.81 -16.04 8.46
CA SER A 38 13.91 -14.89 8.36
C SER A 38 13.94 -14.25 6.97
N VAL A 39 15.12 -14.16 6.35
CA VAL A 39 15.27 -13.65 4.98
C VAL A 39 14.52 -14.53 3.99
N GLN A 40 14.66 -15.85 4.10
CA GLN A 40 13.96 -16.79 3.23
C GLN A 40 12.43 -16.64 3.39
N ARG A 41 11.93 -16.61 4.62
CA ARG A 41 10.50 -16.43 4.92
C ARG A 41 9.97 -15.09 4.41
N MET A 42 10.73 -14.01 4.53
CA MET A 42 10.37 -12.71 3.96
C MET A 42 10.19 -12.80 2.45
N VAL A 43 11.11 -13.46 1.75
CA VAL A 43 11.06 -13.64 0.30
C VAL A 43 9.90 -14.56 -0.12
N GLU A 44 9.66 -15.64 0.61
CA GLU A 44 8.53 -16.55 0.37
C GLU A 44 7.18 -15.83 0.55
N LEU A 45 7.02 -15.08 1.64
CA LEU A 45 5.79 -14.34 1.92
C LEU A 45 5.57 -13.19 0.90
N ALA A 46 6.66 -12.56 0.47
CA ALA A 46 6.64 -11.55 -0.60
C ALA A 46 6.30 -12.14 -1.96
N ALA A 47 6.77 -13.36 -2.25
CA ALA A 47 6.62 -14.07 -3.52
C ALA A 47 6.91 -13.18 -4.74
N PRO A 48 8.15 -12.66 -4.91
CA PRO A 48 8.50 -11.83 -6.08
C PRO A 48 8.34 -12.61 -7.39
N ARG A 49 7.81 -11.96 -8.42
CA ARG A 49 7.52 -12.55 -9.71
C ARG A 49 8.45 -12.01 -10.79
N SER A 50 8.65 -12.77 -11.87
CA SER A 50 9.40 -12.29 -13.05
C SER A 50 8.85 -10.97 -13.56
N GLY A 51 9.73 -10.02 -13.87
CA GLY A 51 9.38 -8.65 -14.29
C GLY A 51 9.18 -7.66 -13.15
N GLU A 52 9.10 -8.12 -11.91
CA GLU A 52 8.89 -7.25 -10.74
C GLU A 52 10.21 -6.64 -10.23
N THR A 53 10.05 -5.48 -9.57
CA THR A 53 11.13 -4.76 -8.89
C THR A 53 10.95 -4.86 -7.38
N VAL A 54 11.98 -5.37 -6.69
CA VAL A 54 12.06 -5.36 -5.24
C VAL A 54 12.92 -4.20 -4.77
N ILE A 55 12.50 -3.51 -3.72
CA ILE A 55 13.28 -2.45 -3.06
C ILE A 55 13.48 -2.85 -1.60
N ASP A 56 14.72 -2.77 -1.11
CA ASP A 56 15.07 -3.02 0.29
C ASP A 56 15.54 -1.72 0.95
N LEU A 57 14.78 -1.24 1.90
CA LEU A 57 15.06 -0.01 2.65
C LEU A 57 15.86 -0.34 3.90
N GLY A 58 17.13 0.07 3.92
CA GLY A 58 18.13 -0.37 4.90
C GLY A 58 18.76 -1.71 4.49
N SER A 59 19.21 -1.79 3.24
CA SER A 59 19.59 -3.05 2.60
C SER A 59 20.85 -3.72 3.18
N GLY A 60 21.64 -2.99 3.97
CA GLY A 60 22.83 -3.52 4.59
C GLY A 60 23.79 -4.16 3.57
N ASP A 61 24.11 -5.43 3.77
CA ASP A 61 24.97 -6.22 2.88
C ASP A 61 24.22 -6.82 1.68
N GLY A 62 22.95 -6.46 1.47
CA GLY A 62 22.16 -6.84 0.31
C GLY A 62 21.53 -8.23 0.36
N ARG A 63 21.64 -8.96 1.49
CA ARG A 63 21.20 -10.36 1.58
C ARG A 63 19.74 -10.59 1.24
N ILE A 64 18.82 -9.69 1.59
CA ILE A 64 17.40 -9.81 1.28
C ILE A 64 17.19 -9.64 -0.23
N VAL A 65 17.81 -8.64 -0.84
CA VAL A 65 17.74 -8.41 -2.30
C VAL A 65 18.31 -9.60 -3.05
N PHE A 66 19.47 -10.12 -2.68
CA PHE A 66 20.05 -11.29 -3.33
C PHE A 66 19.17 -12.52 -3.23
N ALA A 67 18.60 -12.80 -2.05
CA ALA A 67 17.66 -13.91 -1.86
C ALA A 67 16.38 -13.72 -2.70
N ALA A 68 15.89 -12.50 -2.86
CA ALA A 68 14.73 -12.21 -3.69
C ALA A 68 14.98 -12.46 -5.19
N LEU A 69 16.21 -12.35 -5.66
CA LEU A 69 16.61 -12.60 -7.05
C LEU A 69 16.98 -14.06 -7.32
N GLU A 70 17.32 -14.83 -6.29
CA GLU A 70 17.76 -16.22 -6.42
C GLU A 70 16.65 -17.09 -7.01
N GLY A 71 16.97 -17.84 -8.07
CA GLY A 71 15.99 -18.68 -8.78
C GLY A 71 14.88 -17.92 -9.51
N ARG A 72 14.94 -16.58 -9.58
CA ARG A 72 13.91 -15.73 -10.20
C ARG A 72 14.51 -14.84 -11.30
N PRO A 73 14.70 -15.38 -12.52
CA PRO A 73 15.30 -14.67 -13.63
C PRO A 73 14.45 -13.51 -14.04
N GLY A 74 14.34 -12.48 -13.99
CA GLY A 74 13.45 -11.37 -14.38
C GLY A 74 13.10 -10.45 -13.22
N VAL A 75 13.37 -10.85 -11.98
CA VAL A 75 13.26 -9.97 -10.82
C VAL A 75 14.44 -8.99 -10.81
N ARG A 76 14.16 -7.72 -10.57
CA ARG A 76 15.13 -6.64 -10.40
C ARG A 76 15.18 -6.18 -8.96
N GLY A 77 16.34 -5.73 -8.49
CA GLY A 77 16.54 -5.31 -7.11
C GLY A 77 17.16 -3.91 -7.00
N LEU A 78 16.70 -3.16 -6.02
CA LEU A 78 17.28 -1.92 -5.54
C LEU A 78 17.49 -2.04 -4.03
N GLY A 79 18.72 -1.97 -3.55
CA GLY A 79 19.01 -1.78 -2.13
C GLY A 79 19.33 -0.33 -1.85
N VAL A 80 18.77 0.21 -0.79
CA VAL A 80 19.03 1.58 -0.32
C VAL A 80 19.59 1.49 1.08
N ASP A 81 20.79 2.05 1.30
CA ASP A 81 21.39 2.11 2.63
C ASP A 81 22.16 3.41 2.84
N ILE A 82 22.20 3.88 4.08
CA ILE A 82 22.93 5.07 4.46
C ILE A 82 24.43 4.81 4.71
N ASN A 83 24.81 3.55 4.89
CA ASN A 83 26.19 3.15 5.09
C ASN A 83 26.89 2.92 3.75
N ALA A 84 27.75 3.85 3.36
CA ALA A 84 28.48 3.81 2.09
C ALA A 84 29.38 2.56 1.93
N GLU A 85 29.95 2.04 3.02
CA GLU A 85 30.82 0.85 2.98
C GLU A 85 30.00 -0.42 2.68
N LEU A 86 28.80 -0.55 3.30
CA LEU A 86 27.89 -1.65 3.02
C LEU A 86 27.40 -1.61 1.57
N VAL A 87 27.03 -0.42 1.08
CA VAL A 87 26.65 -0.22 -0.33
C VAL A 87 27.75 -0.63 -1.29
N GLN A 88 29.01 -0.24 -1.01
CA GLN A 88 30.15 -0.62 -1.83
C GLN A 88 30.34 -2.15 -1.84
N LYS A 89 30.29 -2.80 -0.67
CA LYS A 89 30.40 -4.26 -0.52
C LYS A 89 29.30 -4.98 -1.28
N SER A 90 28.06 -4.51 -1.17
CA SER A 90 26.89 -5.10 -1.82
C SER A 90 26.98 -4.99 -3.35
N ASN A 91 27.43 -3.85 -3.89
CA ASN A 91 27.65 -3.70 -5.32
C ASN A 91 28.80 -4.60 -5.83
N ALA A 92 29.88 -4.73 -5.06
CA ALA A 92 30.97 -5.67 -5.40
C ALA A 92 30.48 -7.13 -5.41
N ALA A 93 29.67 -7.51 -4.41
CA ALA A 93 29.03 -8.83 -4.35
C ALA A 93 28.07 -9.07 -5.52
N ALA A 94 27.28 -8.07 -5.90
CA ALA A 94 26.39 -8.14 -7.07
C ALA A 94 27.19 -8.42 -8.36
N LYS A 95 28.30 -7.72 -8.57
CA LYS A 95 29.19 -7.95 -9.71
C LYS A 95 29.80 -9.35 -9.70
N ALA A 96 30.29 -9.81 -8.54
CA ALA A 96 30.87 -11.15 -8.38
C ALA A 96 29.85 -12.27 -8.64
N LYS A 97 28.57 -12.04 -8.35
CA LYS A 97 27.47 -12.97 -8.61
C LYS A 97 26.90 -12.86 -10.05
N GLY A 98 27.43 -12.00 -10.91
CA GLY A 98 26.88 -11.76 -12.25
C GLY A 98 25.50 -11.10 -12.25
N LEU A 99 25.13 -10.37 -11.22
CA LEU A 99 23.81 -9.75 -11.04
C LEU A 99 23.81 -8.24 -11.32
N GLY A 100 24.94 -7.66 -11.76
CA GLY A 100 25.09 -6.20 -11.91
C GLY A 100 24.03 -5.52 -12.79
N ASP A 101 23.49 -6.23 -13.79
CA ASP A 101 22.44 -5.70 -14.66
C ASP A 101 21.04 -5.76 -14.04
N ARG A 102 20.85 -6.53 -12.98
CA ARG A 102 19.56 -6.76 -12.34
C ARG A 102 19.43 -6.15 -10.95
N VAL A 103 20.55 -5.84 -10.29
CA VAL A 103 20.55 -5.28 -8.94
C VAL A 103 21.52 -4.11 -8.82
N ARG A 104 21.11 -3.13 -8.06
CA ARG A 104 21.92 -1.96 -7.72
C ARG A 104 21.73 -1.62 -6.24
N PHE A 105 22.81 -1.25 -5.58
CA PHE A 105 22.78 -0.71 -4.23
C PHE A 105 23.19 0.77 -4.26
N VAL A 106 22.45 1.63 -3.57
CA VAL A 106 22.60 3.08 -3.60
C VAL A 106 22.83 3.61 -2.19
N HIS A 107 23.88 4.44 -2.03
CA HIS A 107 24.11 5.19 -0.82
C HIS A 107 23.10 6.35 -0.75
N GLN A 108 22.01 6.14 -0.02
CA GLN A 108 20.87 7.06 0.04
C GLN A 108 20.10 6.86 1.33
N ASN A 109 19.47 7.93 1.81
CA ASN A 109 18.51 7.83 2.89
C ASN A 109 17.22 7.13 2.40
N ALA A 110 16.71 6.18 3.17
CA ALA A 110 15.46 5.47 2.85
C ALA A 110 14.26 6.43 2.65
N PHE A 111 14.26 7.57 3.34
CA PHE A 111 13.23 8.60 3.17
C PHE A 111 13.28 9.31 1.82
N ASP A 112 14.40 9.25 1.11
CA ASP A 112 14.57 9.88 -0.21
C ASP A 112 14.39 8.89 -1.37
N ALA A 113 14.26 7.58 -1.06
CA ALA A 113 14.08 6.56 -2.08
C ALA A 113 12.76 6.75 -2.86
N ASP A 114 12.81 6.58 -4.18
CA ASP A 114 11.60 6.53 -5.02
C ASP A 114 10.96 5.16 -4.92
N LEU A 115 9.74 5.10 -4.41
CA LEU A 115 8.96 3.87 -4.23
C LEU A 115 7.93 3.63 -5.33
N GLY A 116 7.78 4.54 -6.28
CA GLY A 116 6.74 4.48 -7.30
C GLY A 116 6.85 3.29 -8.27
N ARG A 117 8.02 2.65 -8.34
CA ARG A 117 8.26 1.48 -9.19
C ARG A 117 8.37 0.16 -8.43
N ALA A 118 8.21 0.19 -7.10
CA ALA A 118 8.30 -1.00 -6.29
C ALA A 118 7.08 -1.92 -6.48
N ASP A 119 7.32 -3.21 -6.67
CA ASP A 119 6.31 -4.26 -6.57
C ASP A 119 6.38 -4.93 -5.20
N VAL A 120 7.58 -4.95 -4.62
CA VAL A 120 7.86 -5.42 -3.26
C VAL A 120 8.78 -4.42 -2.56
N ILE A 121 8.45 -4.09 -1.33
CA ILE A 121 9.30 -3.30 -0.42
C ILE A 121 9.65 -4.18 0.77
N PHE A 122 10.92 -4.42 0.98
CA PHE A 122 11.44 -5.05 2.18
C PHE A 122 11.93 -4.00 3.16
N MET A 123 11.73 -4.24 4.45
CA MET A 123 12.29 -3.44 5.52
C MET A 123 12.63 -4.33 6.72
N TRP A 124 13.86 -4.24 7.17
CA TRP A 124 14.24 -4.72 8.48
C TRP A 124 14.99 -3.62 9.22
N LEU A 125 14.24 -2.67 9.70
CA LEU A 125 14.70 -1.49 10.42
C LEU A 125 14.10 -1.48 11.82
N PHE A 126 14.60 -0.59 12.67
CA PHE A 126 13.96 -0.32 13.96
C PHE A 126 12.51 0.15 13.77
N PRO A 127 11.60 -0.22 14.69
CA PRO A 127 10.17 0.02 14.53
C PRO A 127 9.83 1.49 14.34
N GLU A 128 10.57 2.40 14.97
CA GLU A 128 10.35 3.85 14.84
C GLU A 128 10.57 4.32 13.40
N LEU A 129 11.66 3.88 12.75
CA LEU A 129 11.96 4.24 11.37
C LEU A 129 10.94 3.66 10.40
N MET A 130 10.50 2.42 10.61
CA MET A 130 9.49 1.79 9.76
C MET A 130 8.14 2.52 9.88
N ARG A 131 7.75 2.95 11.08
CA ARG A 131 6.54 3.73 11.29
C ARG A 131 6.61 5.11 10.65
N LEU A 132 7.78 5.76 10.67
CA LEU A 132 8.02 7.03 9.98
C LEU A 132 8.04 6.88 8.45
N LEU A 133 8.47 5.74 7.90
CA LEU A 133 8.44 5.44 6.47
C LEU A 133 7.03 5.10 5.95
N ARG A 134 6.13 4.63 6.81
CA ARG A 134 4.77 4.24 6.45
C ARG A 134 4.00 5.30 5.65
N PRO A 135 3.94 6.59 6.04
CA PRO A 135 3.24 7.61 5.26
C PRO A 135 3.81 7.76 3.85
N LYS A 136 5.13 7.69 3.69
CA LYS A 136 5.79 7.73 2.40
C LYS A 136 5.41 6.52 1.54
N ILE A 137 5.41 5.32 2.11
CA ILE A 137 5.00 4.10 1.40
C ILE A 137 3.57 4.22 0.91
N LEU A 138 2.64 4.62 1.77
CA LEU A 138 1.23 4.81 1.43
C LEU A 138 0.99 5.90 0.38
N ALA A 139 1.85 6.92 0.32
CA ALA A 139 1.75 8.02 -0.63
C ALA A 139 2.37 7.72 -2.00
N GLN A 140 3.45 6.94 -2.05
CA GLN A 140 4.25 6.78 -3.27
C GLN A 140 4.16 5.39 -3.90
N ALA A 141 4.04 4.33 -3.10
CA ALA A 141 3.96 2.98 -3.63
C ALA A 141 2.61 2.73 -4.30
N ARG A 142 2.63 1.96 -5.38
CA ARG A 142 1.42 1.62 -6.14
C ARG A 142 0.49 0.72 -5.31
N PRO A 143 -0.83 0.85 -5.46
CA PRO A 143 -1.77 -0.11 -4.91
C PRO A 143 -1.37 -1.55 -5.29
N GLY A 144 -1.42 -2.45 -4.32
CA GLY A 144 -0.98 -3.84 -4.50
C GLY A 144 0.52 -4.08 -4.28
N THR A 145 1.35 -3.04 -4.14
CA THR A 145 2.75 -3.20 -3.68
C THR A 145 2.76 -3.96 -2.36
N ARG A 146 3.56 -5.01 -2.29
CA ARG A 146 3.73 -5.83 -1.08
C ARG A 146 4.82 -5.23 -0.21
N VAL A 147 4.51 -4.88 1.02
CA VAL A 147 5.46 -4.44 2.02
C VAL A 147 5.70 -5.59 2.98
N VAL A 148 6.95 -6.00 3.17
CA VAL A 148 7.30 -7.14 4.01
C VAL A 148 8.34 -6.75 5.05
N THR A 149 8.05 -7.07 6.30
CA THR A 149 8.95 -6.84 7.43
C THR A 149 9.18 -8.11 8.23
N SER A 150 10.24 -8.15 9.00
CA SER A 150 10.47 -9.17 10.03
C SER A 150 10.55 -8.52 11.39
N THR A 151 10.11 -9.24 12.43
CA THR A 151 10.14 -8.87 13.86
C THR A 151 9.12 -7.79 14.22
N TRP A 152 9.12 -6.65 13.55
CA TRP A 152 8.33 -5.48 13.93
C TRP A 152 7.18 -5.22 12.96
N ASP A 153 6.13 -4.58 13.48
CA ASP A 153 4.95 -4.16 12.73
C ASP A 153 5.05 -2.69 12.24
N LEU A 154 4.04 -2.29 11.46
CA LEU A 154 3.88 -0.91 10.98
C LEU A 154 2.88 -0.10 11.83
N GLY A 155 2.77 -0.43 13.12
CA GLY A 155 1.89 0.27 14.05
C GLY A 155 0.41 -0.03 13.79
N THR A 156 -0.39 1.00 13.59
CA THR A 156 -1.83 0.86 13.36
C THR A 156 -2.22 0.29 12.00
N TRP A 157 -1.27 0.16 11.07
CA TRP A 157 -1.52 -0.52 9.79
C TRP A 157 -1.48 -2.03 10.00
N GLN A 158 -2.64 -2.68 9.95
CA GLN A 158 -2.75 -4.12 10.18
C GLN A 158 -2.18 -4.91 9.00
N PRO A 159 -1.42 -5.99 9.24
CA PRO A 159 -0.90 -6.83 8.16
C PRO A 159 -2.01 -7.62 7.46
N ASP A 160 -1.86 -7.81 6.15
CA ASP A 160 -2.73 -8.68 5.34
C ASP A 160 -2.39 -10.16 5.49
N ALA A 161 -1.16 -10.48 5.89
CA ALA A 161 -0.71 -11.83 6.21
C ALA A 161 0.42 -11.79 7.24
N VAL A 162 0.42 -12.79 8.10
CA VAL A 162 1.47 -13.03 9.11
C VAL A 162 1.94 -14.46 8.99
N ASP A 163 3.24 -14.65 8.89
CA ASP A 163 3.92 -15.92 9.03
C ASP A 163 4.57 -15.94 10.42
N ASP A 164 3.91 -16.57 11.37
CA ASP A 164 4.35 -16.72 12.75
C ASP A 164 4.45 -18.20 13.08
N LEU A 165 5.67 -18.69 13.17
CA LEU A 165 5.94 -20.08 13.54
C LEU A 165 5.87 -20.32 15.06
N GLY A 166 5.65 -19.27 15.83
CA GLY A 166 5.70 -19.30 17.29
C GLY A 166 7.12 -19.45 17.86
N GLY A 167 7.22 -19.56 19.17
CA GLY A 167 8.50 -19.70 19.85
C GLY A 167 9.40 -18.45 19.74
N THR A 168 10.68 -18.67 19.47
CA THR A 168 11.69 -17.61 19.37
C THR A 168 11.91 -17.06 17.95
N ALA A 169 11.26 -17.66 16.93
CA ALA A 169 11.41 -17.21 15.55
C ALA A 169 10.68 -15.88 15.34
N PRO A 170 11.33 -14.87 14.75
CA PRO A 170 10.68 -13.61 14.47
C PRO A 170 9.52 -13.79 13.48
N ALA A 171 8.36 -13.21 13.78
CA ALA A 171 7.25 -13.21 12.85
C ALA A 171 7.56 -12.35 11.63
N VAL A 172 7.20 -12.84 10.45
CA VAL A 172 7.27 -12.12 9.17
C VAL A 172 5.87 -11.63 8.83
N ARG A 173 5.75 -10.38 8.41
CA ARG A 173 4.47 -9.74 8.14
C ARG A 173 4.44 -9.14 6.75
N LYS A 174 3.28 -9.20 6.12
CA LYS A 174 3.04 -8.63 4.79
C LYS A 174 1.83 -7.73 4.80
N TRP A 175 1.97 -6.57 4.17
CA TRP A 175 0.92 -5.62 3.87
C TRP A 175 0.79 -5.45 2.36
N LEU A 176 -0.41 -5.18 1.90
CA LEU A 176 -0.68 -4.72 0.54
C LEU A 176 -1.01 -3.23 0.61
N VAL A 177 -0.26 -2.42 -0.13
CA VAL A 177 -0.58 -1.00 -0.23
C VAL A 177 -1.99 -0.86 -0.80
N PRO A 178 -2.94 -0.26 -0.08
CA PRO A 178 -4.30 -0.15 -0.54
C PRO A 178 -4.46 0.91 -1.62
N ALA A 179 -5.40 0.72 -2.52
CA ALA A 179 -5.84 1.78 -3.42
C ALA A 179 -6.50 2.90 -2.63
N ARG A 180 -6.43 4.11 -3.14
CA ARG A 180 -7.06 5.27 -2.53
C ARG A 180 -8.55 5.28 -2.89
N LEU A 181 -9.38 4.87 -1.94
CA LEU A 181 -10.84 4.89 -2.05
C LEU A 181 -11.44 6.22 -1.59
N GLU A 182 -10.75 6.92 -0.68
CA GLU A 182 -11.20 8.19 -0.09
C GLU A 182 -11.68 9.20 -1.13
N GLY A 183 -12.76 9.94 -0.79
CA GLY A 183 -13.35 10.99 -1.60
C GLY A 183 -14.77 10.67 -2.06
N ALA A 184 -15.31 11.53 -2.92
CA ALA A 184 -16.65 11.39 -3.47
C ALA A 184 -16.61 10.65 -4.82
N TRP A 185 -17.64 9.83 -5.03
CA TRP A 185 -17.78 8.95 -6.19
C TRP A 185 -19.20 8.93 -6.69
N ASP A 186 -19.40 8.96 -8.01
CA ASP A 186 -20.70 8.87 -8.64
C ASP A 186 -20.77 7.68 -9.60
N TRP A 187 -21.91 6.98 -9.62
CA TRP A 187 -22.22 5.93 -10.60
C TRP A 187 -23.72 5.78 -10.80
N GLU A 188 -24.09 5.02 -11.82
CA GLU A 188 -25.48 4.69 -12.14
C GLU A 188 -25.65 3.16 -12.23
N LEU A 189 -26.81 2.68 -11.83
CA LEU A 189 -27.27 1.31 -12.06
C LEU A 189 -28.63 1.32 -12.73
N GLN A 190 -28.82 0.38 -13.67
CA GLN A 190 -30.10 0.12 -14.32
C GLN A 190 -30.77 -1.07 -13.63
N LEU A 191 -31.88 -0.83 -12.90
CA LEU A 191 -32.61 -1.87 -12.19
C LEU A 191 -34.12 -1.73 -12.53
N ARG A 192 -34.73 -2.83 -12.96
CA ARG A 192 -36.18 -2.85 -13.32
C ARG A 192 -36.56 -1.71 -14.27
N GLY A 193 -35.74 -1.44 -15.30
CA GLY A 193 -35.97 -0.40 -16.30
C GLY A 193 -35.81 1.04 -15.81
N ARG A 194 -35.27 1.24 -14.60
CA ARG A 194 -35.03 2.56 -14.02
C ARG A 194 -33.56 2.80 -13.77
N THR A 195 -33.11 4.04 -13.99
CA THR A 195 -31.79 4.51 -13.66
C THR A 195 -31.73 5.00 -12.21
N HIS A 196 -30.84 4.41 -11.43
CA HIS A 196 -30.54 4.81 -10.06
C HIS A 196 -29.17 5.47 -10.03
N ARG A 197 -29.12 6.75 -9.66
CA ARG A 197 -27.89 7.54 -9.53
C ARG A 197 -27.41 7.52 -8.10
N PHE A 198 -26.20 7.03 -7.91
CA PHE A 198 -25.53 6.94 -6.62
C PHE A 198 -24.49 8.05 -6.52
N SER A 199 -24.53 8.81 -5.43
CA SER A 199 -23.47 9.72 -5.03
C SER A 199 -22.96 9.27 -3.68
N ALA A 200 -21.73 8.80 -3.62
CA ALA A 200 -21.11 8.21 -2.45
C ALA A 200 -19.94 9.05 -1.94
N LEU A 201 -19.68 8.95 -0.64
CA LEU A 201 -18.53 9.50 0.02
C LEU A 201 -17.86 8.40 0.82
N PHE A 202 -16.55 8.24 0.64
CA PHE A 202 -15.73 7.32 1.40
C PHE A 202 -14.67 8.06 2.19
N GLU A 203 -14.49 7.64 3.43
CA GLU A 203 -13.34 7.95 4.29
C GLU A 203 -12.47 6.71 4.40
N GLN A 204 -11.13 6.89 4.40
CA GLN A 204 -10.21 5.78 4.41
C GLN A 204 -9.04 6.03 5.35
N ARG A 205 -8.73 5.00 6.13
CA ARG A 205 -7.52 4.94 6.94
C ARG A 205 -6.78 3.63 6.66
N MET A 206 -5.75 3.70 5.83
CA MET A 206 -5.01 2.53 5.31
C MET A 206 -5.95 1.57 4.56
N GLN A 207 -6.08 0.29 4.94
CA GLN A 207 -7.00 -0.66 4.32
C GLN A 207 -8.42 -0.63 4.90
N GLN A 208 -8.63 0.11 5.97
CA GLN A 208 -9.96 0.33 6.55
C GLN A 208 -10.66 1.50 5.86
N ALA A 209 -11.88 1.31 5.49
CA ALA A 209 -12.70 2.36 4.90
C ALA A 209 -14.14 2.24 5.38
N GLU A 210 -14.80 3.37 5.41
CA GLU A 210 -16.23 3.49 5.66
C GLU A 210 -16.80 4.51 4.69
N GLY A 211 -18.10 4.51 4.50
CA GLY A 211 -18.71 5.46 3.60
C GLY A 211 -20.24 5.40 3.60
N ALA A 212 -20.82 6.40 2.97
CA ALA A 212 -22.24 6.54 2.80
C ALA A 212 -22.57 6.91 1.37
N THR A 213 -23.79 6.61 0.97
CA THR A 213 -24.30 6.99 -0.34
C THR A 213 -25.65 7.66 -0.26
N ARG A 214 -25.97 8.42 -1.30
CA ARG A 214 -27.27 9.00 -1.55
C ARG A 214 -27.80 8.54 -2.91
N VAL A 215 -29.09 8.13 -2.93
CA VAL A 215 -29.84 7.85 -4.15
C VAL A 215 -31.17 8.61 -4.08
N GLY A 216 -31.32 9.65 -4.88
CA GLY A 216 -32.43 10.62 -4.73
C GLY A 216 -32.41 11.28 -3.34
N ASN A 217 -33.48 11.12 -2.57
CA ASN A 217 -33.62 11.67 -1.21
C ASN A 217 -33.22 10.66 -0.10
N ARG A 218 -32.84 9.44 -0.46
CA ARG A 218 -32.45 8.38 0.50
C ARG A 218 -30.97 8.38 0.73
N ARG A 219 -30.57 8.10 1.97
CA ARG A 219 -29.17 7.96 2.38
C ARG A 219 -29.01 6.66 3.12
N GLU A 220 -27.88 6.00 2.86
CA GLU A 220 -27.51 4.75 3.55
C GLU A 220 -26.00 4.67 3.73
N ILE A 221 -25.59 3.90 4.75
CA ILE A 221 -24.20 3.62 5.06
C ILE A 221 -23.81 2.31 4.39
N PHE A 222 -22.62 2.29 3.78
CA PHE A 222 -22.06 1.06 3.26
C PHE A 222 -21.67 0.10 4.39
N GLN A 223 -21.84 -1.17 4.13
CA GLN A 223 -21.45 -2.25 5.02
C GLN A 223 -20.30 -3.02 4.41
N ASN A 224 -19.41 -3.59 5.27
CA ASN A 224 -18.31 -4.47 4.86
C ASN A 224 -17.40 -3.85 3.80
N VAL A 225 -17.04 -2.56 3.97
CA VAL A 225 -16.10 -1.88 3.08
C VAL A 225 -14.71 -2.43 3.34
N ILE A 226 -14.12 -3.11 2.35
CA ILE A 226 -12.79 -3.71 2.41
C ILE A 226 -12.00 -3.23 1.21
N VAL A 227 -10.77 -2.74 1.47
CA VAL A 227 -9.80 -2.35 0.44
C VAL A 227 -8.55 -3.21 0.62
N ARG A 228 -8.17 -3.98 -0.43
CA ARG A 228 -7.01 -4.85 -0.40
C ARG A 228 -6.22 -4.72 -1.70
N GLY A 229 -5.11 -3.98 -1.66
CA GLY A 229 -4.45 -3.56 -2.89
C GLY A 229 -5.41 -2.75 -3.76
N GLU A 230 -5.57 -3.10 -5.03
CA GLU A 230 -6.57 -2.49 -5.91
C GLU A 230 -8.01 -2.98 -5.66
N ALA A 231 -8.17 -4.15 -5.04
CA ALA A 231 -9.47 -4.74 -4.85
C ALA A 231 -10.30 -3.97 -3.82
N VAL A 232 -11.57 -3.78 -4.13
CA VAL A 232 -12.56 -3.16 -3.25
C VAL A 232 -13.84 -4.00 -3.23
N GLN A 233 -14.42 -4.13 -2.05
CA GLN A 233 -15.77 -4.69 -1.88
C GLN A 233 -16.54 -3.88 -0.84
N PHE A 234 -17.82 -3.76 -1.03
CA PHE A 234 -18.75 -3.17 -0.07
C PHE A 234 -20.20 -3.61 -0.39
N SER A 235 -21.08 -3.48 0.57
CA SER A 235 -22.49 -3.79 0.38
C SER A 235 -23.39 -2.64 0.86
N LEU A 236 -24.62 -2.66 0.40
CA LEU A 236 -25.61 -1.64 0.66
C LEU A 236 -26.99 -2.29 0.69
N ARG A 237 -27.84 -1.88 1.61
CA ARG A 237 -29.26 -2.25 1.65
C ARG A 237 -30.10 -0.99 1.66
N MET A 238 -30.94 -0.81 0.65
CA MET A 238 -31.80 0.37 0.61
C MET A 238 -33.07 0.12 -0.25
N THR A 239 -34.12 0.87 -0.01
CA THR A 239 -35.24 0.86 -0.89
C THR A 239 -34.99 1.70 -2.13
N LEU A 240 -35.02 1.07 -3.31
CA LEU A 240 -34.92 1.71 -4.61
C LEU A 240 -36.28 1.84 -5.28
N SER A 241 -36.49 2.96 -5.95
CA SER A 241 -37.78 3.24 -6.63
C SER A 241 -38.06 2.21 -7.74
N GLY A 242 -39.13 1.47 -7.64
CA GLY A 242 -39.52 0.43 -8.60
C GLY A 242 -38.81 -0.92 -8.41
N ALA A 243 -37.85 -1.01 -7.47
CA ALA A 243 -37.14 -2.26 -7.16
C ALA A 243 -37.38 -2.72 -5.69
N GLY A 244 -37.99 -1.89 -4.84
CA GLY A 244 -38.24 -2.26 -3.45
C GLY A 244 -36.98 -2.22 -2.57
N TYR A 245 -37.01 -2.96 -1.45
CA TYR A 245 -35.89 -3.06 -0.52
C TYR A 245 -34.83 -4.00 -1.11
N THR A 246 -33.84 -3.40 -1.74
CA THR A 246 -32.81 -4.08 -2.52
C THR A 246 -31.50 -4.20 -1.73
N GLN A 247 -30.85 -5.35 -1.81
CA GLN A 247 -29.50 -5.54 -1.33
C GLN A 247 -28.54 -5.51 -2.52
N LEU A 248 -27.48 -4.70 -2.43
CA LEU A 248 -26.45 -4.54 -3.44
C LEU A 248 -25.09 -4.98 -2.87
N ALA A 249 -24.42 -5.91 -3.52
CA ALA A 249 -23.07 -6.35 -3.18
C ALA A 249 -22.11 -5.98 -4.33
N PHE A 250 -21.19 -5.06 -4.05
CA PHE A 250 -20.23 -4.55 -5.00
C PHE A 250 -18.89 -5.24 -4.81
N VAL A 251 -18.29 -5.70 -5.91
CA VAL A 251 -16.92 -6.22 -5.96
C VAL A 251 -16.25 -5.61 -7.17
N GLY A 252 -15.05 -5.05 -6.98
CA GLY A 252 -14.36 -4.38 -8.07
C GLY A 252 -12.91 -4.02 -7.77
N ARG A 253 -12.38 -3.10 -8.56
CA ARG A 253 -11.03 -2.55 -8.43
C ARG A 253 -11.07 -1.04 -8.51
N VAL A 254 -10.20 -0.40 -7.73
CA VAL A 254 -9.96 1.05 -7.78
C VAL A 254 -8.68 1.28 -8.56
N ARG A 255 -8.75 2.11 -9.61
CA ARG A 255 -7.59 2.53 -10.42
C ARG A 255 -7.66 4.03 -10.69
N GLY A 256 -6.85 4.78 -9.95
CA GLY A 256 -6.90 6.25 -10.00
C GLY A 256 -8.29 6.76 -9.64
N ASP A 257 -8.94 7.43 -10.58
CA ASP A 257 -10.26 8.05 -10.40
C ASP A 257 -11.41 7.19 -10.94
N THR A 258 -11.18 5.90 -11.14
CA THR A 258 -12.21 4.95 -11.54
C THR A 258 -12.30 3.77 -10.57
N MET A 259 -13.52 3.32 -10.37
CA MET A 259 -13.88 2.08 -9.67
C MET A 259 -14.75 1.25 -10.61
N GLU A 260 -14.35 0.04 -10.92
CA GLU A 260 -15.07 -0.83 -11.86
C GLU A 260 -15.16 -2.26 -11.36
N GLY A 261 -16.21 -2.96 -11.73
CA GLY A 261 -16.40 -4.35 -11.34
C GLY A 261 -17.82 -4.87 -11.61
N THR A 262 -18.29 -5.72 -10.70
CA THR A 262 -19.63 -6.28 -10.76
C THR A 262 -20.41 -5.95 -9.49
N VAL A 263 -21.70 -5.72 -9.63
CA VAL A 263 -22.64 -5.64 -8.52
C VAL A 263 -23.66 -6.77 -8.65
N ASP A 264 -23.91 -7.45 -7.55
CA ASP A 264 -25.00 -8.40 -7.39
C ASP A 264 -26.14 -7.69 -6.66
N ALA A 265 -27.30 -7.57 -7.32
CA ALA A 265 -28.48 -6.93 -6.79
C ALA A 265 -29.53 -8.00 -6.45
N ALA A 266 -29.82 -8.18 -5.16
CA ALA A 266 -30.94 -9.01 -4.70
C ALA A 266 -32.17 -8.11 -4.53
N ILE A 267 -33.17 -8.34 -5.36
CA ILE A 267 -34.38 -7.52 -5.50
C ILE A 267 -35.58 -8.35 -5.03
N PRO A 268 -36.47 -7.84 -4.15
CA PRO A 268 -37.66 -8.57 -3.75
C PRO A 268 -38.56 -8.91 -4.95
N MET A 269 -39.00 -10.14 -5.01
CA MET A 269 -40.01 -10.57 -5.96
C MET A 269 -41.39 -10.35 -5.34
N ALA A 270 -42.34 -9.82 -6.13
CA ALA A 270 -43.73 -9.85 -5.75
C ALA A 270 -44.22 -11.30 -5.90
N SER A 271 -44.46 -11.98 -4.79
CA SER A 271 -45.00 -13.33 -4.75
C SER A 271 -46.11 -13.40 -3.73
N ASP A 272 -47.21 -14.04 -4.10
CA ASP A 272 -48.36 -14.25 -3.19
C ASP A 272 -48.05 -15.39 -2.18
N ASP A 273 -47.03 -16.23 -2.47
CA ASP A 273 -46.73 -17.43 -1.69
C ASP A 273 -45.41 -17.33 -0.84
N ASP A 274 -44.53 -16.37 -1.14
CA ASP A 274 -43.23 -16.22 -0.44
C ASP A 274 -42.72 -14.78 -0.45
N ASP A 275 -42.93 -14.09 0.66
CA ASP A 275 -42.44 -12.70 0.88
C ASP A 275 -40.90 -12.59 0.96
N THR A 276 -40.17 -13.73 0.98
CA THR A 276 -38.74 -13.77 1.08
C THR A 276 -38.03 -14.02 -0.25
N ALA A 277 -38.77 -14.29 -1.32
CA ALA A 277 -38.22 -14.57 -2.64
C ALA A 277 -37.45 -13.36 -3.22
N MET A 278 -36.21 -13.59 -3.62
CA MET A 278 -35.34 -12.56 -4.18
C MET A 278 -34.88 -12.93 -5.58
N GLU A 279 -34.99 -11.99 -6.50
CA GLU A 279 -34.36 -12.07 -7.82
C GLU A 279 -32.93 -11.56 -7.72
N HIS A 280 -31.94 -12.33 -8.20
CA HIS A 280 -30.53 -11.92 -8.28
C HIS A 280 -30.18 -11.46 -9.68
N VAL A 281 -29.76 -10.20 -9.79
CA VAL A 281 -29.32 -9.61 -11.05
C VAL A 281 -27.87 -9.17 -10.92
N ARG A 282 -27.00 -9.80 -11.69
CA ARG A 282 -25.58 -9.42 -11.74
C ARG A 282 -25.32 -8.54 -12.95
N MET A 283 -24.67 -7.38 -12.71
CA MET A 283 -24.37 -6.42 -13.76
C MET A 283 -23.02 -5.75 -13.53
N PRO A 284 -22.36 -5.24 -14.61
CA PRO A 284 -21.21 -4.40 -14.46
C PRO A 284 -21.56 -3.06 -13.82
N TRP A 285 -20.63 -2.45 -13.11
CA TRP A 285 -20.73 -1.08 -12.62
C TRP A 285 -19.42 -0.35 -12.78
N LEU A 286 -19.51 0.97 -12.96
CA LEU A 286 -18.38 1.87 -13.11
C LEU A 286 -18.69 3.14 -12.35
N ALA A 287 -17.85 3.45 -11.34
CA ALA A 287 -17.92 4.71 -10.60
C ALA A 287 -16.74 5.62 -11.01
N ARG A 288 -17.00 6.91 -10.97
CA ARG A 288 -16.01 7.95 -11.21
C ARG A 288 -15.86 8.82 -9.97
N ARG A 289 -14.61 9.13 -9.62
CA ARG A 289 -14.29 10.05 -8.54
C ARG A 289 -14.64 11.48 -8.96
N THR A 290 -15.37 12.19 -8.13
CA THR A 290 -15.73 13.60 -8.36
C THR A 290 -14.87 14.55 -7.51
N THR A 291 -14.39 14.09 -6.35
CA THR A 291 -13.41 14.81 -5.53
C THR A 291 -12.56 13.85 -4.71
N THR A 292 -11.31 14.22 -4.46
CA THR A 292 -10.39 13.51 -3.58
C THR A 292 -10.41 14.03 -2.14
N ILE A 293 -11.18 15.08 -1.87
CA ILE A 293 -11.28 15.67 -0.53
C ILE A 293 -12.32 14.86 0.23
N GLY A 294 -11.91 14.20 1.32
CA GLY A 294 -12.81 13.59 2.29
C GLY A 294 -13.64 14.67 3.01
N TYR A 295 -14.89 14.36 3.32
CA TYR A 295 -15.79 15.29 4.00
C TYR A 295 -15.31 15.66 5.41
N PHE A 296 -14.60 14.72 6.05
CA PHE A 296 -13.98 14.88 7.37
C PHE A 296 -12.47 15.03 7.29
N ALA A 297 -11.93 15.48 6.14
CA ALA A 297 -10.49 15.78 6.06
C ALA A 297 -10.12 16.65 7.27
N PRO A 298 -9.26 16.17 8.17
CA PRO A 298 -8.98 16.88 9.40
C PRO A 298 -8.40 18.23 9.05
N THR A 299 -9.10 19.30 9.44
CA THR A 299 -8.52 20.64 9.45
C THR A 299 -7.39 20.63 10.48
N GLY A 300 -6.23 20.09 10.10
CA GLY A 300 -4.96 20.29 10.81
C GLY A 300 -4.81 19.68 12.20
N THR A 301 -5.67 18.77 12.65
CA THR A 301 -5.45 18.04 13.89
C THR A 301 -4.95 16.63 13.60
N ASN A 302 -3.64 16.43 13.81
CA ASN A 302 -3.06 15.11 13.98
C ASN A 302 -3.77 14.44 15.18
N ILE A 303 -4.64 13.48 14.92
CA ILE A 303 -5.05 12.56 15.97
C ILE A 303 -3.92 11.54 16.07
N SER A 304 -3.17 11.67 17.14
CA SER A 304 -2.07 10.82 17.61
C SER A 304 -2.49 9.35 17.77
#